data_b8d79a450b02a40683809471519c1fd6
#
_entry.id   b8d79a450b02a40683809471519c1fd6
#
_cell.length_a   1.000
_cell.length_b   1.000
_cell.length_c   1.000
_cell.angle_alpha   90.00
_cell.angle_beta   90.00
_cell.angle_gamma   90.00
#
_symmetry.space_group_name_H-M   'P 1'
#
loop_
_entity.id
_entity.type
_entity.pdbx_description
1 polymer ?
#
loop_
_entity_poly.entity_id
_entity_poly.type
_entity_poly.pdbx_seq_one_letter_code
_entity_poly.pdbx_strand_id
1 'polypeptide(L)'
;MQKRRRIIAIVLTAALSGTMLPANSLTMYAADKLSPAKSIRADVDKTKFTHKEWTGTDYTDVEGKKVTGEDVFGINREDATTTLIPYQDIASASAAVWDYNAREGSEYFKLLTGDREDWDLTVVQNQEQAQKFMGANGFMTKEFQKDEADGWKTVQLPKSWTRDDFDFSIYTNVQMPWQSKYDQNVSVPNAPTNYNPVGLYRKTFNVDDKMLEDNRRVYVNFQGVESAYYVYVNGKEVGYSEDSYSPHRFDITDYLQEGENLLAVKVHKFCDGTWFEDQDMIYDGGIFRDVYLTSAPLVQIHDYTVRTDLNSDYTAANLKLSVDVRNLSSAAQDGYSIDVKALDQAGNDILGGVNVPVSEVASTETGTVEINQKVKNPKLWSAENPNLYALILTLKDPSGKEVETLSAQLGFREIEFTSTEVDSNYRVTTKEWEPVKINGERLLLKGANRHDTDPFYGKAVPQDTILEDVTLMKQNNLNAIRTSHYSNDDYLYWLCNSYGLYMVLYHKS
;
A
#
# COMPACT_ATOMS: atom_id res chain seq x y z
N MET A 1 -38.18 -1.25 -16.26
CA MET A 1 -38.62 0.05 -15.73
C MET A 1 -37.76 0.38 -14.53
N GLN A 2 -36.70 1.14 -14.76
CA GLN A 2 -35.72 1.54 -13.75
C GLN A 2 -36.22 2.77 -13.00
N LYS A 3 -36.24 2.71 -11.67
CA LYS A 3 -36.39 3.91 -10.82
C LYS A 3 -35.03 4.26 -10.21
N ARG A 4 -34.37 5.23 -10.78
CA ARG A 4 -33.22 5.91 -10.17
C ARG A 4 -33.70 6.73 -8.97
N ARG A 5 -33.17 6.48 -7.78
CA ARG A 5 -33.30 7.37 -6.63
C ARG A 5 -32.11 8.35 -6.62
N ARG A 6 -32.39 9.61 -6.84
CA ARG A 6 -31.46 10.72 -6.62
C ARG A 6 -31.44 11.04 -5.13
N ILE A 7 -30.26 11.03 -4.52
CA ILE A 7 -30.04 11.60 -3.19
C ILE A 7 -29.67 13.06 -3.38
N ILE A 8 -30.44 13.95 -2.76
CA ILE A 8 -30.22 15.39 -2.78
C ILE A 8 -29.33 15.71 -1.57
N ALA A 9 -28.14 16.25 -1.83
CA ALA A 9 -27.28 16.81 -0.80
C ALA A 9 -27.77 18.23 -0.45
N ILE A 10 -28.10 18.47 0.82
CA ILE A 10 -28.44 19.79 1.33
C ILE A 10 -27.15 20.47 1.81
N VAL A 11 -26.75 21.52 1.13
CA VAL A 11 -25.67 22.42 1.57
C VAL A 11 -26.26 23.46 2.51
N LEU A 12 -25.83 23.45 3.78
CA LEU A 12 -26.10 24.52 4.72
C LEU A 12 -24.99 25.56 4.65
N THR A 13 -25.29 26.73 4.08
CA THR A 13 -24.47 27.93 4.16
C THR A 13 -24.78 28.68 5.46
N ALA A 14 -23.80 28.73 6.38
CA ALA A 14 -23.87 29.63 7.52
C ALA A 14 -23.06 30.91 7.22
N ALA A 15 -23.77 32.04 7.18
CA ALA A 15 -23.16 33.36 7.09
C ALA A 15 -22.61 33.78 8.45
N LEU A 16 -21.31 34.09 8.53
CA LEU A 16 -20.68 34.72 9.68
C LEU A 16 -20.48 36.22 9.41
N SER A 17 -21.14 37.02 10.23
CA SER A 17 -20.99 38.45 10.31
C SER A 17 -19.66 38.84 10.95
N GLY A 18 -18.94 39.78 10.29
CA GLY A 18 -17.62 40.21 10.70
C GLY A 18 -17.60 41.09 11.94
N THR A 19 -16.54 40.95 12.70
CA THR A 19 -15.98 42.01 13.55
C THR A 19 -14.50 42.17 13.21
N MET A 20 -14.15 43.35 12.69
CA MET A 20 -12.75 43.75 12.44
C MET A 20 -12.02 43.96 13.77
N LEU A 21 -10.86 43.26 13.91
CA LEU A 21 -9.83 43.61 14.87
C LEU A 21 -8.68 44.32 14.13
N PRO A 22 -7.94 45.24 14.79
CA PRO A 22 -6.97 46.11 14.12
C PRO A 22 -5.71 45.34 13.66
N ALA A 23 -5.27 45.71 12.47
CA ALA A 23 -4.05 45.18 11.86
C ALA A 23 -2.80 45.55 12.67
N ASN A 24 -2.29 44.63 13.47
CA ASN A 24 -0.90 44.67 13.88
C ASN A 24 -0.10 43.93 12.80
N SER A 25 0.93 44.60 12.33
CA SER A 25 1.88 44.11 11.35
C SER A 25 2.46 42.74 11.74
N LEU A 26 1.82 41.69 11.30
CA LEU A 26 2.46 40.38 11.19
C LEU A 26 3.46 40.48 10.04
N THR A 27 4.71 40.56 10.38
CA THR A 27 5.81 40.26 9.48
C THR A 27 5.57 38.81 9.03
N MET A 28 5.02 38.64 7.83
CA MET A 28 5.00 37.34 7.21
C MET A 28 6.47 36.92 7.01
N TYR A 29 6.95 36.05 7.87
CA TYR A 29 8.04 35.19 7.48
C TYR A 29 7.52 34.40 6.27
N ALA A 30 8.00 34.77 5.07
CA ALA A 30 7.91 33.87 3.94
C ALA A 30 8.63 32.61 4.41
N ALA A 31 7.90 31.54 4.62
CA ALA A 31 8.51 30.24 4.86
C ALA A 31 9.43 29.97 3.67
N ASP A 32 10.74 30.00 3.90
CA ASP A 32 11.68 29.62 2.87
C ASP A 32 11.26 28.22 2.39
N LYS A 33 11.00 28.10 1.08
CA LYS A 33 10.62 26.81 0.52
C LYS A 33 11.70 25.80 0.89
N LEU A 34 11.32 24.72 1.57
CA LEU A 34 12.26 23.65 1.89
C LEU A 34 12.88 23.13 0.59
N SER A 35 14.17 22.90 0.62
CA SER A 35 14.87 22.30 -0.51
C SER A 35 15.10 20.82 -0.24
N PRO A 36 14.87 19.92 -1.23
CA PRO A 36 15.14 18.50 -1.07
C PRO A 36 16.63 18.25 -0.81
N ALA A 37 16.93 17.20 -0.05
CA ALA A 37 18.30 16.72 0.11
C ALA A 37 18.87 16.28 -1.25
N LYS A 38 20.16 16.51 -1.47
CA LYS A 38 20.82 16.21 -2.76
C LYS A 38 20.87 14.73 -3.11
N SER A 39 20.73 13.85 -2.17
CA SER A 39 20.60 12.41 -2.37
C SER A 39 19.87 11.86 -1.14
N ILE A 40 18.67 11.40 -1.32
CA ILE A 40 17.85 10.80 -0.27
C ILE A 40 18.15 9.31 -0.17
N ARG A 41 18.77 8.76 -1.21
CA ARG A 41 19.21 7.37 -1.27
C ARG A 41 20.67 7.35 -1.69
N ALA A 42 21.44 6.47 -1.06
CA ALA A 42 22.74 6.12 -1.61
C ALA A 42 22.49 5.80 -3.09
N ASP A 43 23.01 6.65 -3.98
CA ASP A 43 23.03 6.32 -5.40
C ASP A 43 23.71 4.97 -5.50
N VAL A 44 22.92 3.93 -5.72
CA VAL A 44 23.48 2.66 -6.16
C VAL A 44 24.21 3.02 -7.45
N ASP A 45 25.53 3.00 -7.39
CA ASP A 45 26.36 3.33 -8.54
C ASP A 45 26.08 2.30 -9.64
N LYS A 46 25.06 2.58 -10.44
CA LYS A 46 24.55 1.70 -11.49
C LYS A 46 25.64 1.33 -12.51
N THR A 47 26.78 2.07 -12.52
CA THR A 47 27.93 1.72 -13.38
C THR A 47 28.73 0.54 -12.84
N LYS A 48 28.60 0.25 -11.55
CA LYS A 48 29.27 -0.89 -10.87
C LYS A 48 28.31 -2.04 -10.57
N PHE A 49 27.00 -1.81 -10.73
CA PHE A 49 25.94 -2.77 -10.50
C PHE A 49 25.55 -3.38 -11.84
N THR A 50 26.12 -4.51 -12.18
CA THR A 50 25.61 -5.33 -13.28
C THR A 50 24.58 -6.27 -12.70
N HIS A 51 23.32 -5.79 -12.64
CA HIS A 51 22.20 -6.65 -12.39
C HIS A 51 22.11 -7.67 -13.53
N LYS A 52 22.48 -8.89 -13.25
CA LYS A 52 22.18 -10.00 -14.15
C LYS A 52 20.74 -10.38 -13.89
N GLU A 53 19.90 -10.05 -14.86
CA GLU A 53 18.49 -10.39 -14.82
C GLU A 53 18.28 -11.81 -14.30
N TRP A 54 17.56 -11.91 -13.22
CA TRP A 54 16.80 -13.05 -12.68
C TRP A 54 17.15 -14.43 -13.23
N THR A 55 18.38 -14.80 -13.18
CA THR A 55 18.84 -16.18 -13.42
C THR A 55 19.34 -16.82 -12.14
N GLY A 56 19.17 -16.17 -10.98
CA GLY A 56 19.79 -16.61 -9.73
C GLY A 56 21.31 -16.50 -9.73
N THR A 57 21.87 -15.60 -10.56
CA THR A 57 23.34 -15.49 -10.69
C THR A 57 23.88 -14.37 -9.81
N ASP A 58 24.99 -14.68 -9.19
CA ASP A 58 25.79 -13.74 -8.40
C ASP A 58 26.13 -12.47 -9.16
N TYR A 59 26.07 -11.34 -8.50
CA TYR A 59 26.60 -10.07 -8.99
C TYR A 59 27.56 -9.44 -7.95
N THR A 60 28.30 -8.44 -8.38
CA THR A 60 29.19 -7.70 -7.48
C THR A 60 28.62 -6.30 -7.27
N ASP A 61 28.37 -5.95 -6.00
CA ASP A 61 27.84 -4.64 -5.62
C ASP A 61 28.89 -3.51 -5.82
N VAL A 62 28.48 -2.29 -5.52
CA VAL A 62 29.31 -1.08 -5.67
C VAL A 62 30.55 -1.09 -4.78
N GLU A 63 30.54 -1.87 -3.72
CA GLU A 63 31.64 -2.01 -2.77
C GLU A 63 32.59 -3.16 -3.16
N GLY A 64 32.27 -3.88 -4.23
CA GLY A 64 33.04 -5.04 -4.68
C GLY A 64 32.72 -6.33 -3.91
N LYS A 65 31.65 -6.33 -3.09
CA LYS A 65 31.16 -7.52 -2.39
C LYS A 65 30.37 -8.38 -3.38
N LYS A 66 30.64 -9.66 -3.38
CA LYS A 66 29.84 -10.63 -4.13
C LYS A 66 28.48 -10.78 -3.47
N VAL A 67 27.41 -10.41 -4.18
CA VAL A 67 26.03 -10.55 -3.75
C VAL A 67 25.39 -11.61 -4.61
N THR A 68 24.67 -12.54 -4.02
CA THR A 68 23.88 -13.52 -4.75
C THR A 68 22.55 -12.91 -5.16
N GLY A 69 21.97 -13.30 -6.27
CA GLY A 69 20.64 -12.80 -6.69
C GLY A 69 19.59 -13.00 -5.60
N GLU A 70 19.78 -13.97 -4.74
CA GLU A 70 18.97 -14.30 -3.56
C GLU A 70 18.88 -13.18 -2.51
N ASP A 71 19.84 -12.25 -2.51
CA ASP A 71 19.93 -11.18 -1.51
C ASP A 71 19.22 -9.88 -1.96
N VAL A 72 18.61 -9.85 -3.15
CA VAL A 72 18.02 -8.63 -3.72
C VAL A 72 16.52 -8.74 -3.88
N PHE A 73 15.79 -8.29 -2.88
CA PHE A 73 14.33 -8.26 -2.89
C PHE A 73 13.76 -6.91 -3.34
N GLY A 74 14.58 -5.86 -3.40
CA GLY A 74 14.17 -4.54 -3.84
C GLY A 74 15.35 -3.61 -4.12
N ILE A 75 15.19 -2.74 -5.12
CA ILE A 75 16.13 -1.66 -5.45
C ILE A 75 15.34 -0.36 -5.50
N ASN A 76 15.77 0.67 -4.76
CA ASN A 76 15.09 1.96 -4.66
C ASN A 76 13.59 1.85 -4.29
N ARG A 77 13.16 0.75 -3.74
CA ARG A 77 11.86 0.55 -3.15
C ARG A 77 11.84 1.19 -1.76
N GLU A 78 10.77 1.91 -1.41
CA GLU A 78 10.58 2.35 -0.03
C GLU A 78 10.42 1.15 0.90
N ASP A 79 10.80 1.34 2.18
CA ASP A 79 10.50 0.35 3.22
C ASP A 79 8.99 0.12 3.31
N ALA A 80 8.61 -1.08 3.75
CA ALA A 80 7.20 -1.40 3.95
C ALA A 80 6.61 -0.50 5.06
N THR A 81 5.49 0.13 4.77
CA THR A 81 4.77 1.01 5.68
C THR A 81 3.28 0.67 5.65
N THR A 82 2.50 1.25 6.56
CA THR A 82 1.05 1.28 6.40
C THR A 82 0.66 2.02 5.13
N THR A 83 -0.59 1.86 4.67
CA THR A 83 -1.10 2.61 3.52
C THR A 83 -1.20 4.09 3.86
N LEU A 84 -0.45 4.93 3.12
CA LEU A 84 -0.35 6.36 3.34
C LEU A 84 -0.98 7.11 2.17
N ILE A 85 -2.17 7.66 2.40
CA ILE A 85 -2.86 8.54 1.45
C ILE A 85 -3.02 9.90 2.10
N PRO A 86 -2.27 10.93 1.65
CA PRO A 86 -2.41 12.29 2.17
C PRO A 86 -3.67 12.96 1.63
N TYR A 87 -4.26 13.82 2.45
CA TYR A 87 -5.45 14.61 2.13
C TYR A 87 -5.16 16.11 2.35
N GLN A 88 -5.90 16.95 1.64
CA GLN A 88 -5.78 18.41 1.72
C GLN A 88 -6.32 18.98 3.04
N ASP A 89 -7.27 18.27 3.69
CA ASP A 89 -7.89 18.71 4.94
C ASP A 89 -8.49 17.53 5.72
N ILE A 90 -8.89 17.81 6.97
CA ILE A 90 -9.53 16.85 7.89
C ILE A 90 -10.86 16.33 7.34
N ALA A 91 -11.63 17.15 6.61
CA ALA A 91 -12.93 16.75 6.11
C ALA A 91 -12.81 15.68 5.03
N SER A 92 -11.89 15.88 4.06
CA SER A 92 -11.56 14.91 3.01
C SER A 92 -10.97 13.62 3.60
N ALA A 93 -10.05 13.75 4.56
CA ALA A 93 -9.46 12.64 5.27
C ALA A 93 -10.52 11.82 6.03
N SER A 94 -11.44 12.48 6.74
CA SER A 94 -12.53 11.82 7.45
C SER A 94 -13.51 11.13 6.51
N ALA A 95 -13.83 11.75 5.36
CA ALA A 95 -14.72 11.13 4.37
C ALA A 95 -14.19 9.79 3.87
N ALA A 96 -12.88 9.68 3.62
CA ALA A 96 -12.24 8.45 3.15
C ALA A 96 -12.24 7.31 4.18
N VAL A 97 -12.41 7.59 5.47
CA VAL A 97 -12.60 6.56 6.50
C VAL A 97 -13.96 5.88 6.38
N TRP A 98 -14.99 6.61 5.96
CA TRP A 98 -16.37 6.11 5.87
C TRP A 98 -16.77 5.66 4.47
N ASP A 99 -16.05 6.12 3.45
CA ASP A 99 -16.20 5.71 2.05
C ASP A 99 -14.81 5.49 1.44
N TYR A 100 -14.48 4.23 1.18
CA TYR A 100 -13.16 3.85 0.65
C TYR A 100 -12.78 4.61 -0.62
N ASN A 101 -13.75 4.84 -1.51
CA ASN A 101 -13.51 5.49 -2.80
C ASN A 101 -13.42 7.02 -2.69
N ALA A 102 -13.76 7.61 -1.54
CA ALA A 102 -13.52 9.04 -1.30
C ALA A 102 -12.03 9.41 -1.27
N ARG A 103 -11.11 8.42 -1.18
CA ARG A 103 -9.67 8.63 -1.37
C ARG A 103 -9.32 9.27 -2.71
N GLU A 104 -10.11 9.00 -3.76
CA GLU A 104 -9.92 9.58 -5.10
C GLU A 104 -10.20 11.09 -5.15
N GLY A 105 -10.87 11.64 -4.15
CA GLY A 105 -11.07 13.08 -3.97
C GLY A 105 -9.89 13.83 -3.33
N SER A 106 -8.80 13.14 -2.98
CA SER A 106 -7.60 13.78 -2.49
C SER A 106 -6.84 14.49 -3.62
N GLU A 107 -6.40 15.74 -3.37
CA GLU A 107 -5.50 16.48 -4.27
C GLU A 107 -4.09 15.85 -4.38
N TYR A 108 -3.78 14.89 -3.52
CA TYR A 108 -2.48 14.21 -3.41
C TYR A 108 -2.55 12.73 -3.77
N PHE A 109 -3.63 12.30 -4.40
CA PHE A 109 -3.84 10.92 -4.86
C PHE A 109 -4.29 10.92 -6.33
N LYS A 110 -3.77 9.99 -7.11
CA LYS A 110 -4.21 9.79 -8.50
C LYS A 110 -4.16 8.32 -8.87
N LEU A 111 -5.33 7.75 -9.14
CA LEU A 111 -5.43 6.37 -9.62
C LEU A 111 -4.91 6.28 -11.05
N LEU A 112 -4.11 5.25 -11.36
CA LEU A 112 -3.60 4.94 -12.69
C LEU A 112 -4.20 3.65 -13.28
N THR A 113 -5.06 2.98 -12.52
CA THR A 113 -5.82 1.78 -12.92
C THR A 113 -7.32 2.06 -12.86
N GLY A 114 -8.15 1.12 -13.29
CA GLY A 114 -9.61 1.24 -13.34
C GLY A 114 -10.17 1.29 -14.76
N ASP A 115 -11.49 1.32 -14.88
CA ASP A 115 -12.23 1.15 -16.15
C ASP A 115 -11.95 2.23 -17.23
N ARG A 116 -11.31 3.33 -16.85
CA ARG A 116 -11.02 4.46 -17.76
C ARG A 116 -9.53 4.65 -18.01
N GLU A 117 -8.69 3.78 -17.43
CA GLU A 117 -7.25 3.91 -17.45
C GLU A 117 -6.63 2.82 -18.33
N ASP A 118 -6.51 3.11 -19.62
CA ASP A 118 -5.91 2.19 -20.59
C ASP A 118 -4.39 2.05 -20.36
N TRP A 119 -3.94 0.81 -20.40
CA TRP A 119 -2.52 0.44 -20.41
C TRP A 119 -2.20 -0.30 -21.71
N ASP A 120 -0.98 -0.19 -22.17
CA ASP A 120 -0.47 -1.05 -23.24
C ASP A 120 0.30 -2.21 -22.63
N LEU A 121 0.08 -3.41 -23.15
CA LEU A 121 0.71 -4.65 -22.68
C LEU A 121 1.10 -5.52 -23.86
N THR A 122 2.29 -6.11 -23.77
CA THR A 122 2.64 -7.36 -24.45
C THR A 122 3.28 -8.32 -23.46
N VAL A 123 3.08 -9.61 -23.67
CA VAL A 123 3.71 -10.66 -22.86
C VAL A 123 4.47 -11.59 -23.77
N VAL A 124 5.74 -11.81 -23.46
CA VAL A 124 6.64 -12.71 -24.19
C VAL A 124 7.00 -13.92 -23.32
N GLN A 125 7.45 -14.98 -23.96
CA GLN A 125 7.65 -16.28 -23.30
C GLN A 125 8.73 -16.26 -22.21
N ASN A 126 9.76 -15.41 -22.39
CA ASN A 126 10.89 -15.34 -21.46
C ASN A 126 11.69 -14.04 -21.61
N GLN A 127 12.68 -13.86 -20.76
CA GLN A 127 13.55 -12.70 -20.75
C GLN A 127 14.35 -12.51 -22.05
N GLU A 128 14.79 -13.57 -22.72
CA GLU A 128 15.51 -13.46 -24.00
C GLU A 128 14.64 -12.78 -25.05
N GLN A 129 13.38 -13.17 -25.14
CA GLN A 129 12.43 -12.52 -26.06
C GLN A 129 12.11 -11.07 -25.65
N ALA A 130 12.12 -10.76 -24.35
CA ALA A 130 11.88 -9.40 -23.86
C ALA A 130 13.02 -8.45 -24.29
N GLN A 131 14.26 -8.95 -24.48
CA GLN A 131 15.41 -8.12 -24.87
C GLN A 131 15.22 -7.36 -26.18
N LYS A 132 14.41 -7.85 -27.12
CA LYS A 132 14.11 -7.14 -28.37
C LYS A 132 13.41 -5.80 -28.14
N PHE A 133 12.72 -5.63 -27.01
CA PHE A 133 12.01 -4.41 -26.63
C PHE A 133 12.81 -3.49 -25.71
N MET A 134 14.06 -3.86 -25.40
CA MET A 134 14.95 -3.06 -24.57
C MET A 134 15.86 -2.17 -25.44
N GLY A 135 16.64 -1.30 -24.82
CA GLY A 135 17.61 -0.45 -25.50
C GLY A 135 17.18 1.01 -25.61
N ALA A 136 17.89 1.80 -26.39
CA ALA A 136 17.75 3.28 -26.43
C ALA A 136 16.34 3.77 -26.84
N ASN A 137 15.66 3.03 -27.73
CA ASN A 137 14.28 3.30 -28.13
C ASN A 137 13.38 2.14 -27.68
N GLY A 138 13.67 1.54 -26.53
CA GLY A 138 12.93 0.41 -26.01
C GLY A 138 11.57 0.79 -25.44
N PHE A 139 10.82 -0.23 -24.98
CA PHE A 139 9.45 -0.07 -24.52
C PHE A 139 9.28 0.95 -23.38
N MET A 140 10.36 1.26 -22.64
CA MET A 140 10.36 2.22 -21.55
C MET A 140 10.49 3.69 -22.04
N THR A 141 10.65 3.94 -23.34
CA THR A 141 10.83 5.28 -23.90
C THR A 141 9.61 5.77 -24.67
N LYS A 142 9.46 7.08 -24.83
CA LYS A 142 8.35 7.68 -25.58
C LYS A 142 8.46 7.44 -27.09
N GLU A 143 9.68 7.26 -27.59
CA GLU A 143 10.00 7.03 -29.00
C GLU A 143 9.60 5.62 -29.48
N PHE A 144 9.37 4.70 -28.55
CA PHE A 144 8.97 3.33 -28.88
C PHE A 144 7.65 3.29 -29.64
N GLN A 145 7.66 2.60 -30.78
CA GLN A 145 6.47 2.38 -31.60
C GLN A 145 5.94 0.97 -31.35
N LYS A 146 4.71 0.88 -30.86
CA LYS A 146 4.01 -0.40 -30.66
C LYS A 146 3.62 -0.99 -32.01
N ASP A 147 3.78 -2.31 -32.14
CA ASP A 147 3.31 -3.08 -33.29
C ASP A 147 2.42 -4.22 -32.78
N GLU A 148 1.21 -4.30 -33.31
CA GLU A 148 0.27 -5.39 -32.99
C GLU A 148 0.83 -6.76 -33.37
N ALA A 149 1.67 -6.82 -34.43
CA ALA A 149 2.37 -8.05 -34.81
C ALA A 149 3.33 -8.56 -33.75
N ASP A 150 3.78 -7.70 -32.84
CA ASP A 150 4.57 -8.05 -31.66
C ASP A 150 3.71 -8.36 -30.42
N GLY A 151 2.40 -8.50 -30.58
CA GLY A 151 1.45 -8.88 -29.53
C GLY A 151 1.01 -7.74 -28.60
N TRP A 152 1.33 -6.47 -28.93
CA TRP A 152 0.86 -5.35 -28.14
C TRP A 152 -0.66 -5.18 -28.21
N LYS A 153 -1.30 -5.08 -27.05
CA LYS A 153 -2.73 -4.80 -26.91
C LYS A 153 -2.94 -3.69 -25.87
N THR A 154 -4.05 -2.97 -26.01
CA THR A 154 -4.56 -2.10 -24.95
C THR A 154 -5.38 -2.93 -23.97
N VAL A 155 -5.10 -2.80 -22.69
CA VAL A 155 -5.74 -3.54 -21.59
C VAL A 155 -6.17 -2.59 -20.49
N GLN A 156 -7.13 -3.02 -19.69
CA GLN A 156 -7.53 -2.33 -18.47
C GLN A 156 -7.00 -3.08 -17.25
N LEU A 157 -6.45 -2.34 -16.30
CA LEU A 157 -5.92 -2.88 -15.04
C LEU A 157 -6.75 -2.37 -13.86
N PRO A 158 -6.76 -3.08 -12.72
CA PRO A 158 -6.00 -4.31 -12.43
C PRO A 158 -6.60 -5.54 -13.14
N LYS A 159 -5.72 -6.44 -13.59
CA LYS A 159 -6.12 -7.70 -14.22
C LYS A 159 -4.93 -8.65 -14.35
N SER A 160 -5.15 -9.94 -14.15
CA SER A 160 -4.15 -10.94 -14.52
C SER A 160 -4.05 -11.08 -16.03
N TRP A 161 -2.86 -11.08 -16.61
CA TRP A 161 -2.68 -11.15 -18.06
C TRP A 161 -3.17 -12.44 -18.73
N THR A 162 -3.33 -13.51 -17.92
CA THR A 162 -3.95 -14.76 -18.37
C THR A 162 -5.40 -14.60 -18.79
N ARG A 163 -6.07 -13.52 -18.42
CA ARG A 163 -7.45 -13.21 -18.79
C ARG A 163 -7.58 -12.40 -20.09
N ASP A 164 -6.44 -11.97 -20.65
CA ASP A 164 -6.35 -11.29 -21.95
C ASP A 164 -5.66 -12.16 -23.01
N ASP A 165 -5.65 -13.50 -22.80
CA ASP A 165 -5.10 -14.51 -23.70
C ASP A 165 -3.60 -14.35 -24.01
N PHE A 166 -2.84 -13.77 -23.09
CA PHE A 166 -1.38 -13.67 -23.24
C PHE A 166 -0.65 -14.92 -22.75
N ASP A 167 -1.24 -15.63 -21.78
CA ASP A 167 -0.66 -16.78 -21.09
C ASP A 167 -1.81 -17.62 -20.50
N PHE A 168 -1.50 -18.61 -19.70
CA PHE A 168 -2.51 -19.45 -19.04
C PHE A 168 -2.24 -19.54 -17.53
N SER A 169 -3.31 -19.77 -16.78
CA SER A 169 -3.28 -19.99 -15.33
C SER A 169 -2.65 -21.33 -15.00
N ILE A 170 -1.79 -21.37 -13.98
CA ILE A 170 -1.21 -22.60 -13.46
C ILE A 170 -1.68 -22.76 -12.02
N TYR A 171 -2.37 -23.89 -11.73
CA TYR A 171 -2.68 -24.25 -10.36
C TYR A 171 -1.70 -25.30 -9.86
N THR A 172 -1.21 -25.10 -8.65
CA THR A 172 -0.38 -26.07 -7.94
C THR A 172 -0.54 -25.90 -6.43
N ASN A 173 -0.27 -26.96 -5.66
CA ASN A 173 -0.35 -26.92 -4.20
C ASN A 173 0.89 -27.48 -3.49
N VAL A 174 1.73 -28.21 -4.16
CA VAL A 174 2.92 -28.86 -3.58
C VAL A 174 4.14 -28.73 -4.47
N GLN A 175 3.92 -28.60 -5.78
CA GLN A 175 4.98 -28.51 -6.78
C GLN A 175 5.14 -27.08 -7.25
N MET A 176 6.37 -26.66 -7.49
CA MET A 176 6.61 -25.38 -8.14
C MET A 176 5.86 -25.29 -9.47
N PRO A 177 5.28 -24.11 -9.80
CA PRO A 177 4.39 -23.95 -10.97
C PRO A 177 5.05 -24.32 -12.30
N TRP A 178 6.36 -24.25 -12.41
CA TRP A 178 7.12 -24.64 -13.61
C TRP A 178 7.47 -26.12 -13.70
N GLN A 179 7.29 -26.91 -12.64
CA GLN A 179 7.67 -28.33 -12.62
C GLN A 179 6.66 -29.22 -13.33
N SER A 180 5.38 -28.93 -13.21
CA SER A 180 4.30 -29.87 -13.62
C SER A 180 4.08 -29.96 -15.13
N LYS A 181 4.32 -28.91 -15.89
CA LYS A 181 3.95 -28.84 -17.32
C LYS A 181 5.13 -28.60 -18.25
N TYR A 182 6.18 -27.98 -17.76
CA TYR A 182 7.33 -27.58 -18.58
C TYR A 182 8.58 -28.37 -18.28
N ASP A 183 8.51 -29.32 -17.33
CA ASP A 183 9.61 -30.22 -16.92
C ASP A 183 10.95 -29.46 -16.71
N GLN A 184 10.83 -28.24 -16.19
CA GLN A 184 11.99 -27.42 -15.90
C GLN A 184 12.52 -27.77 -14.51
N ASN A 185 13.55 -28.57 -14.47
CA ASN A 185 14.27 -28.88 -13.23
C ASN A 185 15.20 -27.72 -12.88
N VAL A 186 14.70 -26.72 -12.19
CA VAL A 186 15.51 -25.68 -11.56
C VAL A 186 15.63 -25.95 -10.07
N SER A 187 16.81 -25.72 -9.53
CA SER A 187 17.08 -25.84 -8.09
C SER A 187 16.93 -24.48 -7.41
N VAL A 188 16.52 -24.48 -6.15
CA VAL A 188 16.56 -23.30 -5.29
C VAL A 188 17.94 -22.64 -5.38
N PRO A 189 18.03 -21.32 -5.53
CA PRO A 189 16.97 -20.32 -5.58
C PRO A 189 16.56 -19.90 -7.01
N ASN A 190 16.97 -20.64 -8.03
CA ASN A 190 16.84 -20.23 -9.43
C ASN A 190 15.37 -20.22 -9.90
N ALA A 191 15.02 -19.24 -10.73
CA ALA A 191 13.79 -19.25 -11.51
C ALA A 191 14.02 -19.87 -12.91
N PRO A 192 12.98 -20.42 -13.56
CA PRO A 192 13.12 -20.98 -14.90
C PRO A 192 13.46 -19.90 -15.94
N THR A 193 14.17 -20.28 -16.99
CA THR A 193 14.60 -19.36 -18.07
C THR A 193 13.92 -19.65 -19.41
N ASN A 194 13.57 -20.90 -19.69
CA ASN A 194 12.95 -21.28 -20.97
C ASN A 194 11.51 -20.79 -21.08
N TYR A 195 10.73 -21.00 -20.02
CA TYR A 195 9.38 -20.51 -19.88
C TYR A 195 9.27 -19.77 -18.54
N ASN A 196 9.37 -18.46 -18.63
CA ASN A 196 9.14 -17.51 -17.57
C ASN A 196 8.59 -16.25 -18.21
N PRO A 197 7.26 -16.19 -18.43
CA PRO A 197 6.63 -15.08 -19.13
C PRO A 197 7.02 -13.73 -18.56
N VAL A 198 7.25 -12.78 -19.48
CA VAL A 198 7.61 -11.41 -19.16
C VAL A 198 6.58 -10.47 -19.76
N GLY A 199 5.85 -9.76 -18.91
CA GLY A 199 4.90 -8.71 -19.29
C GLY A 199 5.59 -7.35 -19.38
N LEU A 200 5.38 -6.63 -20.46
CA LEU A 200 5.87 -5.29 -20.69
C LEU A 200 4.70 -4.32 -20.73
N TYR A 201 4.54 -3.55 -19.67
CA TYR A 201 3.43 -2.60 -19.48
C TYR A 201 3.87 -1.17 -19.76
N ARG A 202 2.97 -0.38 -20.33
CA ARG A 202 3.17 1.05 -20.57
C ARG A 202 1.92 1.84 -20.21
N LYS A 203 2.10 2.98 -19.56
CA LYS A 203 1.05 3.94 -19.20
C LYS A 203 1.55 5.35 -19.33
N THR A 204 0.90 6.19 -20.12
CA THR A 204 1.13 7.63 -20.06
C THR A 204 0.28 8.25 -18.95
N PHE A 205 0.84 9.24 -18.27
CA PHE A 205 0.17 9.93 -17.18
C PHE A 205 0.66 11.37 -17.02
N ASN A 206 -0.17 12.20 -16.42
CA ASN A 206 0.22 13.55 -15.97
C ASN A 206 0.19 13.58 -14.44
N VAL A 207 1.07 14.38 -13.86
CA VAL A 207 1.04 14.69 -12.44
C VAL A 207 0.34 16.02 -12.25
N ASP A 208 -0.64 16.09 -11.36
CA ASP A 208 -1.40 17.30 -11.12
C ASP A 208 -0.55 18.33 -10.35
N ASP A 209 -0.73 19.62 -10.64
CA ASP A 209 0.10 20.70 -10.07
C ASP A 209 0.16 20.65 -8.54
N LYS A 210 -0.95 20.31 -7.90
CA LYS A 210 -1.03 20.18 -6.44
C LYS A 210 -0.10 19.11 -5.86
N MET A 211 0.15 18.05 -6.60
CA MET A 211 1.07 16.99 -6.21
C MET A 211 2.54 17.43 -6.26
N LEU A 212 2.84 18.53 -6.94
CA LEU A 212 4.20 19.07 -7.11
C LEU A 212 4.44 20.36 -6.30
N GLU A 213 3.40 20.97 -5.75
CA GLU A 213 3.52 22.19 -4.93
C GLU A 213 4.45 21.99 -3.74
N ASP A 214 5.15 23.04 -3.33
CA ASP A 214 6.05 23.07 -2.15
C ASP A 214 7.16 21.99 -2.16
N ASN A 215 7.62 21.58 -3.36
CA ASN A 215 8.64 20.54 -3.56
C ASN A 215 8.23 19.17 -2.98
N ARG A 216 6.96 18.84 -3.01
CA ARG A 216 6.48 17.52 -2.57
C ARG A 216 7.15 16.40 -3.33
N ARG A 217 7.30 15.26 -2.68
CA ARG A 217 7.77 14.02 -3.30
C ARG A 217 6.58 13.26 -3.88
N VAL A 218 6.72 12.75 -5.08
CA VAL A 218 5.70 11.96 -5.78
C VAL A 218 6.13 10.50 -5.80
N TYR A 219 5.23 9.65 -5.34
CA TYR A 219 5.45 8.21 -5.27
C TYR A 219 4.50 7.47 -6.20
N VAL A 220 4.99 6.46 -6.93
CA VAL A 220 4.14 5.46 -7.55
C VAL A 220 4.00 4.27 -6.61
N ASN A 221 2.76 3.84 -6.39
CA ASN A 221 2.40 2.74 -5.49
C ASN A 221 1.83 1.59 -6.31
N PHE A 222 2.34 0.38 -6.09
CA PHE A 222 1.84 -0.88 -6.64
C PHE A 222 1.29 -1.71 -5.49
N GLN A 223 0.00 -2.05 -5.53
CA GLN A 223 -0.65 -2.80 -4.46
C GLN A 223 -0.51 -4.31 -4.60
N GLY A 224 -0.16 -4.80 -5.79
CA GLY A 224 0.11 -6.21 -6.04
C GLY A 224 0.54 -6.47 -7.47
N VAL A 225 1.72 -7.12 -7.63
CA VAL A 225 2.30 -7.49 -8.92
C VAL A 225 2.94 -8.87 -8.83
N GLU A 226 2.50 -9.83 -9.59
CA GLU A 226 3.02 -11.21 -9.56
C GLU A 226 4.04 -11.42 -10.70
N SER A 227 5.33 -11.73 -10.37
CA SER A 227 5.94 -11.88 -9.05
C SER A 227 7.03 -10.83 -8.80
N ALA A 228 7.88 -10.55 -9.77
CA ALA A 228 8.96 -9.58 -9.69
C ALA A 228 8.87 -8.56 -10.81
N TYR A 229 9.27 -7.31 -10.54
CA TYR A 229 9.12 -6.28 -11.56
C TYR A 229 10.13 -5.14 -11.45
N TYR A 230 10.42 -4.55 -12.62
CA TYR A 230 11.22 -3.34 -12.78
C TYR A 230 10.31 -2.18 -13.14
N VAL A 231 10.59 -1.03 -12.54
CA VAL A 231 9.87 0.22 -12.78
C VAL A 231 10.75 1.20 -13.55
N TYR A 232 10.20 1.79 -14.60
CA TYR A 232 10.85 2.82 -15.42
C TYR A 232 9.94 4.03 -15.53
N VAL A 233 10.52 5.22 -15.43
CA VAL A 233 9.83 6.49 -15.71
C VAL A 233 10.63 7.27 -16.75
N ASN A 234 9.99 7.66 -17.85
CA ASN A 234 10.60 8.44 -18.94
C ASN A 234 11.93 7.84 -19.46
N GLY A 235 11.97 6.52 -19.61
CA GLY A 235 13.13 5.79 -20.13
C GLY A 235 14.24 5.51 -19.11
N LYS A 236 14.10 5.97 -17.88
CA LYS A 236 15.06 5.75 -16.80
C LYS A 236 14.54 4.67 -15.85
N GLU A 237 15.40 3.73 -15.48
CA GLU A 237 15.08 2.76 -14.43
C GLU A 237 14.97 3.46 -13.08
N VAL A 238 13.85 3.25 -12.41
CA VAL A 238 13.57 3.76 -11.06
C VAL A 238 13.99 2.74 -10.02
N GLY A 239 13.57 1.48 -10.19
CA GLY A 239 13.86 0.45 -9.22
C GLY A 239 13.25 -0.92 -9.56
N TYR A 240 13.32 -1.80 -8.57
CA TYR A 240 12.94 -3.19 -8.67
C TYR A 240 12.25 -3.66 -7.40
N SER A 241 11.34 -4.61 -7.50
CA SER A 241 10.71 -5.28 -6.35
C SER A 241 10.29 -6.70 -6.65
N GLU A 242 10.32 -7.51 -5.60
CA GLU A 242 9.64 -8.79 -5.46
C GLU A 242 8.61 -8.72 -4.35
N ASP A 243 7.98 -9.86 -4.04
CA ASP A 243 6.83 -10.02 -3.15
C ASP A 243 5.54 -9.59 -3.86
N SER A 244 4.81 -10.61 -4.34
CA SER A 244 3.63 -10.42 -5.18
C SER A 244 2.48 -9.70 -4.47
N TYR A 245 2.39 -9.85 -3.15
CA TYR A 245 1.15 -9.55 -2.41
C TYR A 245 1.27 -8.39 -1.44
N SER A 246 2.47 -7.88 -1.20
CA SER A 246 2.69 -6.69 -0.38
C SER A 246 2.68 -5.43 -1.24
N PRO A 247 2.13 -4.32 -0.74
CA PRO A 247 2.23 -3.03 -1.42
C PRO A 247 3.66 -2.52 -1.46
N HIS A 248 4.08 -1.98 -2.61
CA HIS A 248 5.38 -1.36 -2.78
C HIS A 248 5.26 0.03 -3.38
N ARG A 249 6.10 0.96 -2.93
CA ARG A 249 6.15 2.30 -3.49
C ARG A 249 7.56 2.73 -3.86
N PHE A 250 7.65 3.58 -4.88
CA PHE A 250 8.88 4.14 -5.40
C PHE A 250 8.77 5.64 -5.52
N ASP A 251 9.76 6.37 -5.05
CA ASP A 251 9.88 7.80 -5.29
C ASP A 251 10.27 8.05 -6.75
N ILE A 252 9.38 8.70 -7.49
CA ILE A 252 9.58 8.98 -8.91
C ILE A 252 9.86 10.47 -9.19
N THR A 253 9.94 11.31 -8.17
CA THR A 253 10.01 12.76 -8.31
C THR A 253 11.12 13.22 -9.26
N ASP A 254 12.32 12.66 -9.11
CA ASP A 254 13.50 13.08 -9.89
C ASP A 254 13.50 12.52 -11.34
N TYR A 255 12.51 11.70 -11.67
CA TYR A 255 12.30 11.12 -12.98
C TYR A 255 11.19 11.81 -13.78
N LEU A 256 10.38 12.64 -13.10
CA LEU A 256 9.26 13.35 -13.71
C LEU A 256 9.75 14.47 -14.62
N GLN A 257 8.94 14.80 -15.61
CA GLN A 257 9.09 15.95 -16.49
C GLN A 257 7.77 16.72 -16.56
N GLU A 258 7.84 17.96 -17.03
CA GLU A 258 6.65 18.77 -17.24
C GLU A 258 5.72 18.13 -18.30
N GLY A 259 4.42 18.14 -18.03
CA GLY A 259 3.41 17.54 -18.89
C GLY A 259 3.32 16.01 -18.79
N GLU A 260 3.18 15.37 -19.95
CA GLU A 260 2.98 13.93 -20.03
C GLU A 260 4.24 13.14 -19.65
N ASN A 261 4.09 12.17 -18.78
CA ASN A 261 5.11 11.22 -18.36
C ASN A 261 4.76 9.81 -18.84
N LEU A 262 5.75 8.95 -18.96
CA LEU A 262 5.58 7.53 -19.28
C LEU A 262 6.05 6.68 -18.09
N LEU A 263 5.15 5.88 -17.55
CA LEU A 263 5.44 4.76 -16.66
C LEU A 263 5.55 3.50 -17.49
N ALA A 264 6.66 2.77 -17.36
CA ALA A 264 6.81 1.46 -17.96
C ALA A 264 7.19 0.44 -16.87
N VAL A 265 6.62 -0.77 -16.96
CA VAL A 265 6.84 -1.82 -15.96
C VAL A 265 7.15 -3.13 -16.68
N LYS A 266 8.27 -3.76 -16.32
CA LYS A 266 8.64 -5.09 -16.81
C LYS A 266 8.39 -6.09 -15.68
N VAL A 267 7.45 -7.01 -15.88
CA VAL A 267 7.00 -7.98 -14.88
C VAL A 267 7.41 -9.39 -15.28
N HIS A 268 8.07 -10.11 -14.37
CA HIS A 268 8.40 -11.53 -14.52
C HIS A 268 7.37 -12.39 -13.78
N LYS A 269 6.88 -13.47 -14.42
CA LYS A 269 5.91 -14.38 -13.79
C LYS A 269 6.51 -15.15 -12.62
N PHE A 270 7.79 -15.50 -12.73
CA PHE A 270 8.53 -16.25 -11.71
C PHE A 270 9.85 -15.57 -11.38
N CYS A 271 10.22 -15.61 -10.11
CA CYS A 271 11.50 -15.17 -9.58
C CYS A 271 11.96 -16.14 -8.50
N ASP A 272 13.13 -15.92 -7.89
CA ASP A 272 13.57 -16.70 -6.74
C ASP A 272 12.62 -16.57 -5.56
N GLY A 273 12.01 -15.38 -5.32
CA GLY A 273 10.94 -15.18 -4.34
C GLY A 273 9.75 -16.14 -4.51
N THR A 274 9.50 -16.65 -5.72
CA THR A 274 8.43 -17.63 -5.97
C THR A 274 8.60 -18.91 -5.16
N TRP A 275 9.85 -19.28 -4.77
CA TRP A 275 10.09 -20.41 -3.87
C TRP A 275 9.49 -20.18 -2.47
N PHE A 276 9.41 -18.94 -2.01
CA PHE A 276 8.77 -18.58 -0.74
C PHE A 276 7.28 -18.40 -0.89
N GLU A 277 6.81 -18.01 -2.08
CA GLU A 277 5.38 -17.83 -2.41
C GLU A 277 4.72 -19.12 -2.91
N ASP A 278 5.40 -20.28 -2.79
CA ASP A 278 4.85 -21.59 -3.15
C ASP A 278 3.74 -21.98 -2.19
N GLN A 279 2.52 -21.79 -2.63
CA GLN A 279 1.30 -21.99 -1.86
C GLN A 279 0.24 -22.69 -2.71
N ASP A 280 -0.80 -23.22 -2.04
CA ASP A 280 -1.95 -23.84 -2.70
C ASP A 280 -2.80 -22.78 -3.42
N MET A 281 -2.38 -22.38 -4.61
CA MET A 281 -3.01 -21.27 -5.35
C MET A 281 -2.84 -21.35 -6.86
N ILE A 282 -3.50 -20.44 -7.55
CA ILE A 282 -3.34 -20.20 -8.99
C ILE A 282 -2.24 -19.17 -9.21
N TYR A 283 -1.33 -19.41 -10.17
CA TYR A 283 -0.30 -18.49 -10.64
C TYR A 283 -0.75 -17.92 -11.98
N ASP A 284 -1.06 -16.64 -12.00
CA ASP A 284 -1.58 -15.95 -13.19
C ASP A 284 -0.58 -14.99 -13.82
N GLY A 285 0.08 -14.18 -13.00
CA GLY A 285 1.03 -13.14 -13.42
C GLY A 285 0.37 -11.81 -13.77
N GLY A 286 1.13 -10.75 -13.63
CA GLY A 286 0.74 -9.39 -14.00
C GLY A 286 0.43 -8.45 -12.84
N ILE A 287 -0.05 -7.26 -13.18
CA ILE A 287 -0.48 -6.23 -12.22
C ILE A 287 -1.95 -6.49 -11.86
N PHE A 288 -2.20 -7.04 -10.68
CA PHE A 288 -3.51 -7.54 -10.29
C PHE A 288 -4.20 -6.72 -9.17
N ARG A 289 -3.56 -5.65 -8.70
CA ARG A 289 -4.16 -4.66 -7.79
C ARG A 289 -3.86 -3.25 -8.28
N ASP A 290 -4.45 -2.26 -7.63
CA ASP A 290 -4.33 -0.86 -8.02
C ASP A 290 -2.88 -0.38 -8.14
N VAL A 291 -2.67 0.48 -9.12
CA VAL A 291 -1.49 1.33 -9.26
C VAL A 291 -1.95 2.78 -9.15
N TYR A 292 -1.32 3.55 -8.26
CA TYR A 292 -1.69 4.94 -8.07
C TYR A 292 -0.49 5.81 -7.68
N LEU A 293 -0.62 7.12 -7.86
CA LEU A 293 0.33 8.11 -7.36
C LEU A 293 -0.14 8.65 -6.03
N THR A 294 0.82 8.92 -5.14
CA THR A 294 0.63 9.75 -3.96
C THR A 294 1.69 10.83 -3.90
N SER A 295 1.39 11.91 -3.18
CA SER A 295 2.33 13.02 -3.02
C SER A 295 2.40 13.47 -1.56
N ALA A 296 3.62 13.57 -1.01
CA ALA A 296 3.86 13.95 0.36
C ALA A 296 4.90 15.09 0.48
N PRO A 297 4.85 15.94 1.53
CA PRO A 297 5.82 17.02 1.71
C PRO A 297 7.23 16.48 2.03
N LEU A 298 8.25 17.34 2.00
CA LEU A 298 9.63 16.95 2.33
C LEU A 298 9.79 16.52 3.79
N VAL A 299 9.01 17.11 4.70
CA VAL A 299 8.86 16.59 6.08
C VAL A 299 7.49 15.95 6.13
N GLN A 300 7.44 14.64 6.30
CA GLN A 300 6.24 13.84 6.11
C GLN A 300 6.09 12.77 7.19
N ILE A 301 4.87 12.34 7.42
CA ILE A 301 4.61 11.11 8.18
C ILE A 301 5.03 9.93 7.31
N HIS A 302 6.05 9.21 7.76
CA HIS A 302 6.63 8.09 7.01
C HIS A 302 5.93 6.76 7.30
N ASP A 303 5.54 6.55 8.56
CA ASP A 303 4.76 5.40 9.01
C ASP A 303 4.08 5.71 10.34
N TYR A 304 3.12 4.89 10.73
CA TYR A 304 2.54 4.93 12.06
C TYR A 304 1.99 3.57 12.49
N THR A 305 2.01 3.32 13.78
CA THR A 305 1.35 2.16 14.40
C THR A 305 0.30 2.60 15.39
N VAL A 306 -0.77 1.78 15.51
CA VAL A 306 -1.89 2.05 16.39
C VAL A 306 -2.14 0.86 17.29
N ARG A 307 -2.27 1.09 18.61
CA ARG A 307 -2.68 0.08 19.58
C ARG A 307 -3.74 0.64 20.52
N THR A 308 -4.71 -0.18 20.87
CA THR A 308 -5.79 0.18 21.79
C THR A 308 -5.77 -0.81 22.97
N ASP A 309 -5.17 -0.40 24.09
CA ASP A 309 -5.15 -1.23 25.29
C ASP A 309 -6.38 -0.88 26.14
N LEU A 310 -7.25 -1.83 26.40
CA LEU A 310 -8.42 -1.65 27.26
C LEU A 310 -8.06 -1.88 28.73
N ASN A 311 -8.78 -1.21 29.63
CA ASN A 311 -8.68 -1.51 31.05
C ASN A 311 -9.46 -2.80 31.40
N SER A 312 -9.26 -3.34 32.60
CA SER A 312 -9.80 -4.64 33.01
C SER A 312 -11.33 -4.76 33.05
N ASP A 313 -12.05 -3.65 33.08
CA ASP A 313 -13.51 -3.59 33.03
C ASP A 313 -14.06 -3.10 31.68
N TYR A 314 -13.18 -2.90 30.68
CA TYR A 314 -13.47 -2.50 29.30
C TYR A 314 -14.22 -1.15 29.17
N THR A 315 -14.11 -0.29 30.18
CA THR A 315 -14.77 1.03 30.21
C THR A 315 -13.87 2.18 29.77
N ALA A 316 -12.58 1.93 29.62
CA ALA A 316 -11.60 2.91 29.14
C ALA A 316 -10.52 2.23 28.28
N ALA A 317 -9.88 3.02 27.46
CA ALA A 317 -8.76 2.59 26.63
C ALA A 317 -7.57 3.54 26.76
N ASN A 318 -6.38 3.00 26.55
CA ASN A 318 -5.19 3.77 26.17
C ASN A 318 -4.99 3.63 24.68
N LEU A 319 -5.20 4.71 23.92
CA LEU A 319 -4.79 4.80 22.53
C LEU A 319 -3.29 5.10 22.50
N LYS A 320 -2.52 4.18 21.97
CA LYS A 320 -1.07 4.32 21.78
C LYS A 320 -0.77 4.45 20.31
N LEU A 321 -0.06 5.49 19.93
CA LEU A 321 0.41 5.73 18.58
C LEU A 321 1.92 5.90 18.61
N SER A 322 2.60 5.27 17.66
CA SER A 322 3.98 5.56 17.31
C SER A 322 3.97 6.12 15.91
N VAL A 323 4.42 7.34 15.71
CA VAL A 323 4.36 8.03 14.42
C VAL A 323 5.78 8.41 14.01
N ASP A 324 6.22 7.92 12.87
CA ASP A 324 7.50 8.19 12.29
C ASP A 324 7.44 9.40 11.35
N VAL A 325 8.21 10.44 11.65
CA VAL A 325 8.32 11.65 10.84
C VAL A 325 9.67 11.65 10.14
N ARG A 326 9.68 11.63 8.82
CA ARG A 326 10.88 11.64 7.98
C ARG A 326 11.14 13.03 7.43
N ASN A 327 12.38 13.45 7.48
CA ASN A 327 12.84 14.71 6.91
C ASN A 327 13.66 14.46 5.63
N LEU A 328 13.09 14.72 4.47
CA LEU A 328 13.74 14.61 3.16
C LEU A 328 14.32 15.92 2.65
N SER A 329 14.34 16.97 3.49
CA SER A 329 14.96 18.25 3.17
C SER A 329 16.47 18.24 3.39
N SER A 330 17.16 19.23 2.85
CA SER A 330 18.63 19.35 2.92
C SER A 330 19.17 19.84 4.27
N ALA A 331 18.30 20.14 5.24
CA ALA A 331 18.67 20.65 6.56
C ALA A 331 17.85 19.96 7.66
N ALA A 332 18.38 19.98 8.90
CA ALA A 332 17.59 19.54 10.06
C ALA A 332 16.34 20.40 10.21
N GLN A 333 15.25 19.79 10.65
CA GLN A 333 13.95 20.42 10.84
C GLN A 333 13.49 20.29 12.28
N ASP A 334 13.02 21.39 12.86
CA ASP A 334 12.53 21.48 14.23
C ASP A 334 11.20 22.25 14.28
N GLY A 335 10.49 22.18 15.42
CA GLY A 335 9.25 22.91 15.64
C GLY A 335 8.01 22.34 14.96
N TYR A 336 8.10 21.19 14.34
CA TYR A 336 6.94 20.45 13.82
C TYR A 336 6.11 19.87 14.97
N SER A 337 4.83 19.61 14.68
CA SER A 337 3.94 18.93 15.63
C SER A 337 2.92 18.05 14.92
N ILE A 338 2.41 17.05 15.64
CA ILE A 338 1.35 16.17 15.16
C ILE A 338 0.08 16.42 15.96
N ASP A 339 -0.99 16.82 15.25
CA ASP A 339 -2.35 16.82 15.78
C ASP A 339 -2.97 15.44 15.58
N VAL A 340 -3.59 14.90 16.63
CA VAL A 340 -4.31 13.63 16.58
C VAL A 340 -5.77 13.84 16.96
N LYS A 341 -6.66 13.33 16.12
CA LYS A 341 -8.10 13.28 16.40
C LYS A 341 -8.64 11.88 16.19
N ALA A 342 -9.63 11.50 16.98
CA ALA A 342 -10.45 10.34 16.73
C ALA A 342 -11.92 10.81 16.65
N LEU A 343 -12.44 10.89 15.42
CA LEU A 343 -13.77 11.43 15.17
C LEU A 343 -14.81 10.30 15.14
N ASP A 344 -15.90 10.48 15.88
CA ASP A 344 -17.06 9.60 15.74
C ASP A 344 -17.81 9.87 14.42
N GLN A 345 -18.82 9.08 14.11
CA GLN A 345 -19.62 9.25 12.87
C GLN A 345 -20.36 10.61 12.79
N ALA A 346 -20.52 11.30 13.91
CA ALA A 346 -21.10 12.63 13.95
C ALA A 346 -20.04 13.75 13.83
N GLY A 347 -18.75 13.38 13.74
CA GLY A 347 -17.63 14.31 13.62
C GLY A 347 -17.12 14.84 14.96
N ASN A 348 -17.55 14.31 16.10
CA ASN A 348 -17.06 14.74 17.40
C ASN A 348 -15.71 14.09 17.70
N ASP A 349 -14.73 14.89 18.10
CA ASP A 349 -13.43 14.40 18.54
C ASP A 349 -13.50 13.86 19.98
N ILE A 350 -13.30 12.54 20.13
CA ILE A 350 -13.33 11.88 21.44
C ILE A 350 -12.01 12.01 22.23
N LEU A 351 -10.95 12.54 21.61
CA LEU A 351 -9.65 12.74 22.27
C LEU A 351 -9.55 14.12 22.92
N GLY A 352 -10.33 15.10 22.47
CA GLY A 352 -10.41 16.43 23.06
C GLY A 352 -9.21 17.33 22.74
N GLY A 353 -8.59 17.12 21.59
CA GLY A 353 -7.46 17.93 21.10
C GLY A 353 -6.11 17.45 21.65
N VAL A 354 -5.44 16.61 20.88
CA VAL A 354 -4.08 16.11 21.18
C VAL A 354 -3.12 16.74 20.17
N ASN A 355 -2.12 17.48 20.66
CA ASN A 355 -1.02 18.01 19.85
C ASN A 355 0.29 17.63 20.53
N VAL A 356 1.19 16.98 19.79
CA VAL A 356 2.48 16.51 20.31
C VAL A 356 3.60 17.07 19.44
N PRO A 357 4.63 17.71 20.04
CA PRO A 357 5.77 18.22 19.31
C PRO A 357 6.60 17.07 18.74
N VAL A 358 7.12 17.27 17.54
CA VAL A 358 8.14 16.44 16.92
C VAL A 358 9.51 16.97 17.34
N SER A 359 10.39 16.11 17.84
CA SER A 359 11.78 16.49 18.10
C SER A 359 12.49 16.87 16.80
N GLU A 360 13.58 17.64 16.88
CA GLU A 360 14.40 17.93 15.69
C GLU A 360 14.75 16.64 14.93
N VAL A 361 14.50 16.65 13.63
CA VAL A 361 14.83 15.54 12.73
C VAL A 361 15.93 16.00 11.78
N ALA A 362 17.07 15.33 11.82
CA ALA A 362 18.20 15.64 10.94
C ALA A 362 17.82 15.40 9.46
N SER A 363 18.58 16.04 8.54
CA SER A 363 18.41 15.83 7.11
C SER A 363 18.53 14.33 6.76
N THR A 364 17.61 13.79 5.99
CA THR A 364 17.50 12.37 5.55
C THR A 364 17.22 11.36 6.65
N GLU A 365 16.93 11.81 7.86
CA GLU A 365 16.65 10.93 9.00
C GLU A 365 15.14 10.84 9.30
N THR A 366 14.81 9.90 10.16
CA THR A 366 13.44 9.68 10.66
C THR A 366 13.44 9.80 12.18
N GLY A 367 12.50 10.57 12.72
CA GLY A 367 12.26 10.69 14.17
C GLY A 367 10.91 10.10 14.52
N THR A 368 10.83 9.42 15.68
CA THR A 368 9.60 8.77 16.16
C THR A 368 8.93 9.61 17.26
N VAL A 369 7.63 9.78 17.17
CA VAL A 369 6.78 10.46 18.16
C VAL A 369 5.86 9.44 18.82
N GLU A 370 5.99 9.26 20.12
CA GLU A 370 5.15 8.38 20.92
C GLU A 370 3.99 9.17 21.55
N ILE A 371 2.76 8.69 21.32
CA ILE A 371 1.53 9.33 21.78
C ILE A 371 0.73 8.33 22.62
N ASN A 372 0.38 8.73 23.84
CA ASN A 372 -0.44 7.92 24.74
C ASN A 372 -1.63 8.75 25.21
N GLN A 373 -2.84 8.39 24.75
CA GLN A 373 -4.05 9.12 25.09
C GLN A 373 -5.09 8.21 25.76
N LYS A 374 -5.56 8.63 26.92
CA LYS A 374 -6.68 7.94 27.61
C LYS A 374 -8.01 8.33 26.99
N VAL A 375 -8.81 7.33 26.66
CA VAL A 375 -10.16 7.47 26.12
C VAL A 375 -11.14 6.84 27.09
N LYS A 376 -12.15 7.62 27.51
CA LYS A 376 -13.21 7.16 28.43
C LYS A 376 -14.41 6.66 27.65
N ASN A 377 -14.90 5.49 28.04
CA ASN A 377 -16.10 4.88 27.47
C ASN A 377 -16.14 4.88 25.93
N PRO A 378 -15.07 4.45 25.23
CA PRO A 378 -15.14 4.31 23.79
C PRO A 378 -16.17 3.23 23.43
N LYS A 379 -16.87 3.40 22.31
CA LYS A 379 -17.66 2.30 21.74
C LYS A 379 -16.69 1.25 21.22
N LEU A 380 -16.77 0.04 21.78
CA LEU A 380 -15.86 -1.05 21.42
C LEU A 380 -16.25 -1.65 20.07
N TRP A 381 -15.23 -2.09 19.33
CA TRP A 381 -15.40 -2.83 18.10
C TRP A 381 -15.49 -4.34 18.36
N SER A 382 -16.46 -5.00 17.79
CA SER A 382 -16.54 -6.46 17.65
C SER A 382 -17.20 -6.80 16.31
N ALA A 383 -17.19 -8.09 15.93
CA ALA A 383 -17.88 -8.52 14.70
C ALA A 383 -19.39 -8.28 14.73
N GLU A 384 -19.98 -8.28 15.93
CA GLU A 384 -21.41 -8.00 16.16
C GLU A 384 -21.72 -6.50 16.21
N ASN A 385 -20.76 -5.71 16.69
CA ASN A 385 -20.88 -4.25 16.86
C ASN A 385 -19.61 -3.57 16.32
N PRO A 386 -19.48 -3.40 15.01
CA PRO A 386 -18.25 -2.88 14.39
C PRO A 386 -18.15 -1.34 14.51
N ASN A 387 -18.10 -0.84 15.75
CA ASN A 387 -17.97 0.59 16.02
C ASN A 387 -16.57 1.08 15.62
N LEU A 388 -16.53 2.08 14.76
CA LEU A 388 -15.31 2.70 14.26
C LEU A 388 -15.29 4.19 14.53
N TYR A 389 -14.08 4.73 14.53
CA TYR A 389 -13.77 6.14 14.57
C TYR A 389 -12.84 6.47 13.40
N ALA A 390 -12.86 7.72 12.93
CA ALA A 390 -11.86 8.22 12.00
C ALA A 390 -10.65 8.70 12.81
N LEU A 391 -9.55 7.95 12.76
CA LEU A 391 -8.26 8.43 13.23
C LEU A 391 -7.71 9.40 12.19
N ILE A 392 -7.39 10.62 12.61
CA ILE A 392 -6.80 11.66 11.77
C ILE A 392 -5.47 12.05 12.39
N LEU A 393 -4.41 12.00 11.57
CA LEU A 393 -3.07 12.47 11.91
C LEU A 393 -2.74 13.67 11.03
N THR A 394 -2.48 14.83 11.62
CA THR A 394 -2.13 16.03 10.86
C THR A 394 -0.75 16.53 11.30
N LEU A 395 0.20 16.53 10.36
CA LEU A 395 1.50 17.13 10.57
C LEU A 395 1.42 18.64 10.31
N LYS A 396 1.90 19.42 11.28
CA LYS A 396 1.99 20.88 11.20
C LYS A 396 3.44 21.34 11.18
N ASP A 397 3.72 22.32 10.34
CA ASP A 397 5.01 22.98 10.29
C ASP A 397 5.22 23.95 11.48
N PRO A 398 6.43 24.53 11.65
CA PRO A 398 6.71 25.46 12.75
C PRO A 398 5.83 26.74 12.75
N SER A 399 5.17 27.06 11.65
CA SER A 399 4.21 28.18 11.58
C SER A 399 2.81 27.79 12.05
N GLY A 400 2.55 26.49 12.24
CA GLY A 400 1.25 25.91 12.54
C GLY A 400 0.41 25.60 11.29
N LYS A 401 0.99 25.71 10.07
CA LYS A 401 0.31 25.31 8.82
C LYS A 401 0.22 23.78 8.77
N GLU A 402 -0.94 23.26 8.44
CA GLU A 402 -1.16 21.85 8.13
C GLU A 402 -0.46 21.51 6.80
N VAL A 403 0.51 20.60 6.83
CA VAL A 403 1.32 20.23 5.66
C VAL A 403 1.01 18.84 5.13
N GLU A 404 0.47 17.97 6.00
CA GLU A 404 0.03 16.64 5.62
C GLU A 404 -1.08 16.18 6.57
N THR A 405 -2.13 15.57 6.04
CA THR A 405 -3.21 14.96 6.82
C THR A 405 -3.44 13.54 6.32
N LEU A 406 -3.35 12.56 7.23
CA LEU A 406 -3.61 11.15 6.97
C LEU A 406 -4.83 10.69 7.77
N SER A 407 -5.46 9.60 7.32
CA SER A 407 -6.58 9.01 8.04
C SER A 407 -6.56 7.49 8.04
N ALA A 408 -7.18 6.89 9.06
CA ALA A 408 -7.40 5.45 9.17
C ALA A 408 -8.69 5.13 9.92
N GLN A 409 -9.21 3.93 9.70
CA GLN A 409 -10.26 3.37 10.55
C GLN A 409 -9.67 2.96 11.90
N LEU A 410 -10.28 3.40 13.00
CA LEU A 410 -9.88 3.05 14.36
C LEU A 410 -11.01 2.33 15.08
N GLY A 411 -10.78 1.08 15.51
CA GLY A 411 -11.66 0.32 16.37
C GLY A 411 -11.02 0.06 17.73
N PHE A 412 -11.70 0.42 18.83
CA PHE A 412 -11.24 0.09 20.17
C PHE A 412 -11.59 -1.35 20.49
N ARG A 413 -10.58 -2.21 20.58
CA ARG A 413 -10.74 -3.62 20.90
C ARG A 413 -9.50 -4.16 21.58
N GLU A 414 -9.66 -5.25 22.29
CA GLU A 414 -8.58 -6.08 22.83
C GLU A 414 -8.85 -7.55 22.52
N ILE A 415 -7.84 -8.23 21.95
CA ILE A 415 -7.88 -9.66 21.69
C ILE A 415 -6.92 -10.32 22.68
N GLU A 416 -7.43 -11.22 23.51
CA GLU A 416 -6.67 -11.88 24.54
C GLU A 416 -6.40 -13.34 24.14
N PHE A 417 -5.12 -13.70 24.16
CA PHE A 417 -4.67 -15.07 23.98
C PHE A 417 -4.07 -15.56 25.30
N THR A 418 -4.48 -16.72 25.77
CA THR A 418 -3.79 -17.37 26.86
C THR A 418 -2.47 -17.94 26.36
N SER A 419 -1.36 -17.54 26.97
CA SER A 419 -0.06 -18.11 26.66
C SER A 419 -0.06 -19.60 27.00
N THR A 420 0.19 -20.44 26.00
CA THR A 420 0.41 -21.87 26.19
C THR A 420 1.87 -22.07 26.54
N GLU A 421 2.17 -22.50 27.75
CA GLU A 421 3.52 -22.94 28.08
C GLU A 421 3.82 -24.26 27.35
N VAL A 422 4.95 -24.32 26.70
CA VAL A 422 5.46 -25.53 26.04
C VAL A 422 6.78 -25.95 26.70
N ASP A 423 6.97 -27.25 26.89
CA ASP A 423 8.25 -27.80 27.35
C ASP A 423 9.29 -27.80 26.24
N SER A 424 10.52 -28.22 26.57
CA SER A 424 11.63 -28.33 25.61
C SER A 424 11.37 -29.32 24.46
N ASN A 425 10.31 -30.10 24.49
CA ASN A 425 9.87 -31.02 23.45
C ASN A 425 8.63 -30.52 22.69
N TYR A 426 8.30 -29.24 22.83
CA TYR A 426 7.12 -28.60 22.24
C TYR A 426 5.78 -29.21 22.68
N ARG A 427 5.72 -29.85 23.86
CA ARG A 427 4.47 -30.35 24.44
C ARG A 427 3.83 -29.25 25.28
N VAL A 428 2.54 -29.06 25.09
CA VAL A 428 1.74 -28.13 25.90
C VAL A 428 1.71 -28.59 27.35
N THR A 429 2.19 -27.75 28.25
CA THR A 429 2.27 -28.03 29.69
C THR A 429 1.17 -27.37 30.53
N THR A 430 0.49 -26.34 29.97
CA THR A 430 -0.65 -25.69 30.61
C THR A 430 -1.84 -26.65 30.73
N LYS A 431 -2.34 -26.82 31.94
CA LYS A 431 -3.48 -27.73 32.22
C LYS A 431 -4.84 -27.09 31.94
N GLU A 432 -4.90 -25.77 31.82
CA GLU A 432 -6.14 -25.03 31.59
C GLU A 432 -6.11 -24.35 30.24
N TRP A 433 -7.04 -24.72 29.38
CA TRP A 433 -7.24 -24.16 28.08
C TRP A 433 -8.22 -22.99 28.20
N GLU A 434 -7.76 -21.77 28.11
CA GLU A 434 -8.65 -20.63 28.00
C GLU A 434 -8.94 -20.31 26.53
N PRO A 435 -10.21 -20.02 26.20
CA PRO A 435 -10.55 -19.61 24.84
C PRO A 435 -9.98 -18.22 24.53
N VAL A 436 -9.74 -17.96 23.25
CA VAL A 436 -9.49 -16.60 22.78
C VAL A 436 -10.66 -15.71 23.15
N LYS A 437 -10.39 -14.52 23.67
CA LYS A 437 -11.40 -13.54 24.05
C LYS A 437 -11.26 -12.28 23.21
N ILE A 438 -12.38 -11.58 23.02
CA ILE A 438 -12.41 -10.22 22.54
C ILE A 438 -13.17 -9.36 23.53
N ASN A 439 -12.55 -8.27 23.99
CA ASN A 439 -13.13 -7.38 24.98
C ASN A 439 -13.67 -8.13 26.21
N GLY A 440 -12.92 -9.15 26.67
CA GLY A 440 -13.29 -10.02 27.79
C GLY A 440 -14.25 -11.16 27.48
N GLU A 441 -14.93 -11.14 26.36
CA GLU A 441 -15.90 -12.15 25.94
C GLU A 441 -15.27 -13.26 25.10
N ARG A 442 -15.71 -14.51 25.30
CA ARG A 442 -15.22 -15.64 24.52
C ARG A 442 -15.44 -15.42 23.02
N LEU A 443 -14.36 -15.50 22.25
CA LEU A 443 -14.42 -15.43 20.80
C LEU A 443 -14.57 -16.82 20.17
N LEU A 444 -15.59 -17.00 19.34
CA LEU A 444 -15.75 -18.16 18.48
C LEU A 444 -15.67 -17.72 17.01
N LEU A 445 -14.59 -18.07 16.34
CA LEU A 445 -14.43 -17.80 14.91
C LEU A 445 -15.29 -18.77 14.09
N LYS A 446 -16.22 -18.22 13.32
CA LYS A 446 -17.05 -18.92 12.34
C LYS A 446 -16.76 -18.31 10.99
N GLY A 447 -15.93 -18.97 10.19
CA GLY A 447 -15.41 -18.37 8.97
C GLY A 447 -15.17 -19.36 7.87
N ALA A 448 -14.69 -18.84 6.75
CA ALA A 448 -14.27 -19.58 5.57
C ALA A 448 -12.92 -19.11 5.06
N ASN A 449 -12.22 -19.99 4.34
CA ASN A 449 -11.07 -19.61 3.55
C ASN A 449 -11.54 -18.88 2.28
N ARG A 450 -10.81 -17.85 1.87
CA ARG A 450 -11.09 -17.09 0.66
C ARG A 450 -9.81 -16.90 -0.14
N HIS A 451 -9.86 -17.23 -1.43
CA HIS A 451 -8.85 -16.85 -2.41
C HIS A 451 -9.27 -15.58 -3.14
N ASP A 452 -8.29 -14.73 -3.50
CA ASP A 452 -8.51 -13.68 -4.49
C ASP A 452 -8.51 -14.33 -5.87
N THR A 453 -9.70 -14.56 -6.41
CA THR A 453 -9.88 -15.09 -7.76
C THR A 453 -11.23 -14.69 -8.35
N ASP A 454 -11.18 -14.23 -9.58
CA ASP A 454 -12.35 -13.83 -10.38
C ASP A 454 -12.27 -14.48 -11.76
N PRO A 455 -13.40 -14.97 -12.33
CA PRO A 455 -13.39 -15.65 -13.61
C PRO A 455 -12.98 -14.74 -14.78
N PHE A 456 -13.18 -13.43 -14.70
CA PHE A 456 -12.91 -12.46 -15.76
C PHE A 456 -11.62 -11.68 -15.56
N TYR A 457 -11.21 -11.47 -14.31
CA TYR A 457 -10.07 -10.62 -13.96
C TYR A 457 -8.90 -11.38 -13.33
N GLY A 458 -9.05 -12.69 -13.07
CA GLY A 458 -8.00 -13.51 -12.43
C GLY A 458 -7.85 -13.19 -10.96
N LYS A 459 -6.64 -12.81 -10.52
CA LYS A 459 -6.38 -12.39 -9.12
C LYS A 459 -6.89 -10.98 -8.79
N ALA A 460 -7.25 -10.20 -9.78
CA ALA A 460 -7.84 -8.88 -9.58
C ALA A 460 -9.34 -9.04 -9.32
N VAL A 461 -9.75 -9.06 -8.07
CA VAL A 461 -11.15 -9.21 -7.70
C VAL A 461 -11.81 -7.83 -7.64
N PRO A 462 -12.86 -7.57 -8.45
CA PRO A 462 -13.56 -6.28 -8.41
C PRO A 462 -14.14 -5.95 -7.03
N GLN A 463 -14.19 -4.67 -6.68
CA GLN A 463 -14.72 -4.21 -5.39
C GLN A 463 -16.15 -4.69 -5.13
N ASP A 464 -17.00 -4.70 -6.16
CA ASP A 464 -18.39 -5.21 -6.05
C ASP A 464 -18.41 -6.69 -5.65
N THR A 465 -17.52 -7.51 -6.21
CA THR A 465 -17.39 -8.93 -5.86
C THR A 465 -16.88 -9.11 -4.42
N ILE A 466 -15.89 -8.31 -4.00
CA ILE A 466 -15.38 -8.35 -2.61
C ILE A 466 -16.50 -7.95 -1.63
N LEU A 467 -17.27 -6.92 -1.95
CA LEU A 467 -18.42 -6.47 -1.15
C LEU A 467 -19.52 -7.54 -1.07
N GLU A 468 -19.79 -8.22 -2.19
CA GLU A 468 -20.76 -9.33 -2.23
C GLU A 468 -20.29 -10.48 -1.33
N ASP A 469 -19.02 -10.90 -1.39
CA ASP A 469 -18.44 -11.93 -0.54
C ASP A 469 -18.63 -11.60 0.95
N VAL A 470 -18.25 -10.38 1.36
CA VAL A 470 -18.37 -9.92 2.75
C VAL A 470 -19.85 -9.88 3.18
N THR A 471 -20.72 -9.40 2.32
CA THR A 471 -22.17 -9.32 2.59
C THR A 471 -22.77 -10.71 2.77
N LEU A 472 -22.46 -11.66 1.87
CA LEU A 472 -22.91 -13.04 1.96
C LEU A 472 -22.42 -13.73 3.24
N MET A 473 -21.17 -13.49 3.63
CA MET A 473 -20.63 -14.03 4.90
C MET A 473 -21.44 -13.52 6.09
N LYS A 474 -21.71 -12.23 6.18
CA LYS A 474 -22.50 -11.65 7.27
C LYS A 474 -23.94 -12.17 7.27
N GLN A 475 -24.59 -12.27 6.12
CA GLN A 475 -25.95 -12.80 5.99
C GLN A 475 -26.05 -14.27 6.42
N ASN A 476 -24.95 -15.03 6.33
CA ASN A 476 -24.89 -16.43 6.75
C ASN A 476 -24.24 -16.63 8.13
N ASN A 477 -24.17 -15.58 8.95
CA ASN A 477 -23.64 -15.61 10.32
C ASN A 477 -22.17 -16.04 10.39
N LEU A 478 -21.37 -15.78 9.37
CA LEU A 478 -19.92 -15.86 9.44
C LEU A 478 -19.38 -14.57 10.05
N ASN A 479 -18.36 -14.70 10.91
CA ASN A 479 -17.72 -13.56 11.55
C ASN A 479 -16.20 -13.53 11.29
N ALA A 480 -15.68 -14.42 10.43
CA ALA A 480 -14.25 -14.51 10.15
C ALA A 480 -13.97 -14.88 8.69
N ILE A 481 -12.88 -14.33 8.17
CA ILE A 481 -12.27 -14.70 6.90
C ILE A 481 -10.84 -15.17 7.18
N ARG A 482 -10.44 -16.29 6.57
CA ARG A 482 -9.02 -16.62 6.44
C ARG A 482 -8.59 -16.33 5.01
N THR A 483 -7.62 -15.45 4.85
CA THR A 483 -7.01 -15.20 3.55
C THR A 483 -6.14 -16.38 3.13
N SER A 484 -6.47 -17.02 2.04
CA SER A 484 -5.77 -18.21 1.54
C SER A 484 -5.03 -17.86 0.24
N HIS A 485 -3.69 -17.76 0.29
CA HIS A 485 -2.80 -17.96 1.45
C HIS A 485 -1.87 -16.74 1.57
N TYR A 486 -2.32 -15.57 1.22
CA TYR A 486 -1.57 -14.34 1.00
C TYR A 486 -2.38 -13.13 1.49
N SER A 487 -1.72 -11.99 1.62
CA SER A 487 -2.39 -10.71 1.92
C SER A 487 -3.36 -10.35 0.79
N ASN A 488 -4.43 -9.65 1.14
CA ASN A 488 -5.50 -9.28 0.21
C ASN A 488 -5.45 -7.79 -0.13
N ASP A 489 -6.40 -7.35 -0.94
CA ASP A 489 -6.60 -5.96 -1.27
C ASP A 489 -7.01 -5.14 -0.05
N ASP A 490 -6.55 -3.89 0.05
CA ASP A 490 -6.86 -2.96 1.14
C ASP A 490 -8.37 -2.76 1.32
N TYR A 491 -9.14 -2.84 0.23
CA TYR A 491 -10.59 -2.75 0.28
C TYR A 491 -11.23 -3.86 1.11
N LEU A 492 -10.70 -5.09 1.05
CA LEU A 492 -11.19 -6.19 1.89
C LEU A 492 -10.94 -5.90 3.37
N TYR A 493 -9.78 -5.36 3.73
CA TYR A 493 -9.47 -4.99 5.12
C TYR A 493 -10.41 -3.88 5.61
N TRP A 494 -10.64 -2.88 4.76
CA TRP A 494 -11.59 -1.79 5.05
C TRP A 494 -13.01 -2.32 5.28
N LEU A 495 -13.49 -3.23 4.41
CA LEU A 495 -14.79 -3.88 4.57
C LEU A 495 -14.88 -4.74 5.83
N CYS A 496 -13.84 -5.51 6.16
CA CYS A 496 -13.82 -6.33 7.36
C CYS A 496 -13.95 -5.50 8.64
N ASN A 497 -13.29 -4.35 8.69
CA ASN A 497 -13.44 -3.40 9.80
C ASN A 497 -14.86 -2.84 9.85
N SER A 498 -15.42 -2.42 8.70
CA SER A 498 -16.73 -1.75 8.59
C SER A 498 -17.91 -2.70 8.83
N TYR A 499 -17.82 -3.94 8.34
CA TYR A 499 -18.89 -4.94 8.46
C TYR A 499 -18.74 -5.85 9.68
N GLY A 500 -17.61 -5.81 10.36
CA GLY A 500 -17.33 -6.65 11.53
C GLY A 500 -16.99 -8.09 11.14
N LEU A 501 -15.81 -8.28 10.54
CA LEU A 501 -15.24 -9.60 10.28
C LEU A 501 -13.83 -9.67 10.88
N TYR A 502 -13.56 -10.74 11.61
CA TYR A 502 -12.21 -11.06 12.03
C TYR A 502 -11.43 -11.61 10.86
N MET A 503 -10.14 -11.26 10.78
CA MET A 503 -9.27 -11.80 9.75
C MET A 503 -8.20 -12.69 10.34
N VAL A 504 -8.02 -13.86 9.72
CA VAL A 504 -6.90 -14.73 9.95
C VAL A 504 -5.98 -14.60 8.74
N LEU A 505 -4.92 -13.83 8.91
CA LEU A 505 -3.92 -13.64 7.88
C LEU A 505 -2.92 -14.79 7.94
N TYR A 506 -2.58 -15.34 6.80
CA TYR A 506 -1.45 -16.24 6.67
C TYR A 506 -0.24 -15.41 6.24
N HIS A 507 0.76 -15.35 7.08
CA HIS A 507 2.03 -14.70 6.75
C HIS A 507 3.12 -15.78 6.82
N LYS A 508 3.82 -16.03 5.72
CA LYS A 508 5.09 -16.73 5.76
C LYS A 508 6.14 -15.68 6.13
N SER A 509 6.63 -15.72 7.34
CA SER A 509 7.82 -14.99 7.78
C SER A 509 9.07 -15.74 7.34
#